data_59eef5ded4dcbb966592330bc9bc4488
#
_entry.id   59eef5ded4dcbb966592330bc9bc4488
#
_cell.length_a   1.000
_cell.length_b   1.000
_cell.length_c   1.000
_cell.angle_alpha   90.00
_cell.angle_beta   90.00
_cell.angle_gamma   90.00
#
_symmetry.space_group_name_H-M   'P 1'
#
loop_
_entity.id
_entity.type
_entity.pdbx_description
1 polymer ?
#
loop_
_entity_poly.entity_id
_entity_poly.type
_entity_poly.pdbx_seq_one_letter_code
_entity_poly.pdbx_strand_id
1 'polypeptide(L)'
;MTKRIITISREFGSGGRFIGEEVAKKLGISYYDKDIIGQIAEQSGFAPEYIRENAELSPKKGLFAYAFSGRDITGKSVEDMVYEAQRNVILKIAEKESCVIIGRNADFILKDREDVLNVFIHGDMPKKVQRICKLYNVAEADAAKMITETDKRRRTNYNFYTDQKWGMAKNYTLSLNSSQLGYERCGEIIMECVK
;
A
#
# COMPACT_ATOMS: atom_id res chain seq x y z
N MET A 1 -11.18 -20.97 7.13
CA MET A 1 -9.69 -20.92 7.27
C MET A 1 -9.31 -19.63 7.95
N THR A 2 -8.42 -19.70 8.93
CA THR A 2 -7.92 -18.50 9.62
C THR A 2 -7.04 -17.69 8.67
N LYS A 3 -7.32 -16.39 8.53
CA LYS A 3 -6.51 -15.51 7.70
C LYS A 3 -5.20 -15.19 8.41
N ARG A 4 -4.08 -15.52 7.80
CA ARG A 4 -2.73 -15.26 8.35
C ARG A 4 -2.14 -13.93 7.92
N ILE A 5 -2.49 -13.48 6.73
CA ILE A 5 -1.95 -12.25 6.15
C ILE A 5 -3.08 -11.24 5.97
N ILE A 6 -2.84 -10.02 6.37
CA ILE A 6 -3.76 -8.89 6.14
C ILE A 6 -3.04 -7.90 5.23
N THR A 7 -3.56 -7.64 4.04
CA THR A 7 -3.05 -6.56 3.20
C THR A 7 -3.94 -5.33 3.35
N ILE A 8 -3.37 -4.15 3.48
CA ILE A 8 -4.12 -2.90 3.59
C ILE A 8 -3.70 -1.92 2.50
N SER A 9 -4.45 -1.87 1.42
CA SER A 9 -4.43 -0.78 0.46
C SER A 9 -5.24 0.40 1.01
N ARG A 10 -4.84 1.64 0.72
CA ARG A 10 -5.45 2.80 1.40
C ARG A 10 -5.28 4.10 0.63
N GLU A 11 -6.25 5.00 0.75
CA GLU A 11 -6.11 6.39 0.34
C GLU A 11 -5.20 7.17 1.29
N PHE A 12 -4.55 8.22 0.78
CA PHE A 12 -3.73 9.12 1.59
C PHE A 12 -4.64 9.95 2.51
N GLY A 13 -4.29 9.99 3.79
CA GLY A 13 -5.11 10.68 4.80
C GLY A 13 -6.25 9.83 5.40
N SER A 14 -6.58 8.65 4.86
CA SER A 14 -7.64 7.78 5.41
C SER A 14 -7.31 7.11 6.75
N GLY A 15 -6.08 7.18 7.22
CA GLY A 15 -5.66 6.51 8.46
C GLY A 15 -5.34 5.03 8.32
N GLY A 16 -5.33 4.46 7.12
CA GLY A 16 -5.12 3.03 6.91
C GLY A 16 -3.80 2.48 7.49
N ARG A 17 -2.71 3.28 7.53
CA ARG A 17 -1.47 2.91 8.22
C ARG A 17 -1.69 2.71 9.72
N PHE A 18 -2.33 3.69 10.36
CA PHE A 18 -2.62 3.66 11.78
C PHE A 18 -3.53 2.47 12.13
N ILE A 19 -4.59 2.25 11.35
CA ILE A 19 -5.50 1.11 11.52
C ILE A 19 -4.72 -0.21 11.42
N GLY A 20 -3.84 -0.37 10.43
CA GLY A 20 -3.05 -1.57 10.23
C GLY A 20 -2.06 -1.85 11.37
N GLU A 21 -1.41 -0.80 11.86
CA GLU A 21 -0.49 -0.89 13.00
C GLU A 21 -1.22 -1.34 14.29
N GLU A 22 -2.38 -0.75 14.59
CA GLU A 22 -3.20 -1.12 15.74
C GLU A 22 -3.77 -2.54 15.62
N VAL A 23 -4.19 -2.96 14.41
CA VAL A 23 -4.64 -4.34 14.15
C VAL A 23 -3.49 -5.33 14.39
N ALA A 24 -2.31 -5.06 13.85
CA ALA A 24 -1.14 -5.91 14.04
C ALA A 24 -0.78 -6.06 15.54
N LYS A 25 -0.78 -4.93 16.26
CA LYS A 25 -0.50 -4.90 17.70
C LYS A 25 -1.53 -5.71 18.51
N LYS A 26 -2.83 -5.51 18.23
CA LYS A 26 -3.91 -6.24 18.94
C LYS A 26 -3.92 -7.73 18.63
N LEU A 27 -3.51 -8.15 17.44
CA LEU A 27 -3.39 -9.55 17.03
C LEU A 27 -2.05 -10.19 17.44
N GLY A 28 -1.05 -9.40 17.88
CA GLY A 28 0.29 -9.90 18.20
C GLY A 28 1.06 -10.42 16.98
N ILE A 29 0.84 -9.84 15.81
CA ILE A 29 1.49 -10.24 14.54
C ILE A 29 2.38 -9.11 14.01
N SER A 30 3.28 -9.45 13.09
CA SER A 30 4.23 -8.50 12.50
C SER A 30 3.52 -7.43 11.65
N TYR A 31 4.09 -6.23 11.61
CA TYR A 31 3.61 -5.10 10.82
C TYR A 31 4.67 -4.63 9.84
N TYR A 32 4.33 -4.57 8.55
CA TYR A 32 5.22 -4.23 7.47
C TYR A 32 4.73 -3.02 6.67
N ASP A 33 5.43 -1.89 6.77
CA ASP A 33 5.22 -0.68 5.97
C ASP A 33 6.56 -0.15 5.44
N LYS A 34 7.33 0.55 6.29
CA LYS A 34 8.61 1.14 5.89
C LYS A 34 9.76 0.12 5.94
N ASP A 35 9.65 -0.87 6.78
CA ASP A 35 10.70 -1.89 6.97
C ASP A 35 10.93 -2.75 5.73
N ILE A 36 9.89 -2.92 4.90
CA ILE A 36 10.00 -3.56 3.59
C ILE A 36 10.98 -2.79 2.67
N ILE A 37 11.09 -1.46 2.82
CA ILE A 37 11.97 -0.64 1.98
C ILE A 37 13.42 -1.10 2.06
N GLY A 38 13.90 -1.35 3.28
CA GLY A 38 15.26 -1.85 3.50
C GLY A 38 15.52 -3.20 2.82
N GLN A 39 14.58 -4.13 2.97
CA GLN A 39 14.68 -5.46 2.36
C GLN A 39 14.62 -5.41 0.83
N ILE A 40 13.77 -4.54 0.26
CA ILE A 40 13.71 -4.33 -1.19
C ILE A 40 15.02 -3.69 -1.69
N ALA A 41 15.55 -2.70 -0.97
CA ALA A 41 16.81 -2.05 -1.31
C ALA A 41 17.98 -3.04 -1.33
N GLU A 42 18.08 -3.88 -0.30
CA GLU A 42 19.09 -4.94 -0.22
C GLU A 42 18.98 -5.94 -1.39
N GLN A 43 17.76 -6.38 -1.70
CA GLN A 43 17.54 -7.37 -2.75
C GLN A 43 17.70 -6.80 -4.17
N SER A 44 17.38 -5.53 -4.39
CA SER A 44 17.45 -4.87 -5.71
C SER A 44 18.78 -4.17 -5.99
N GLY A 45 19.56 -3.89 -4.95
CA GLY A 45 20.77 -3.07 -5.05
C GLY A 45 20.53 -1.56 -5.21
N PHE A 46 19.27 -1.10 -5.15
CA PHE A 46 18.95 0.33 -5.23
C PHE A 46 18.95 1.00 -3.86
N ALA A 47 19.24 2.31 -3.84
CA ALA A 47 19.21 3.09 -2.61
C ALA A 47 17.82 3.08 -1.96
N PRO A 48 17.71 2.99 -0.62
CA PRO A 48 16.43 3.00 0.09
C PRO A 48 15.54 4.21 -0.24
N GLU A 49 16.14 5.38 -0.50
CA GLU A 49 15.44 6.60 -0.91
C GLU A 49 14.73 6.41 -2.24
N TYR A 50 15.38 5.78 -3.21
CA TYR A 50 14.79 5.46 -4.51
C TYR A 50 13.61 4.51 -4.37
N ILE A 51 13.75 3.45 -3.56
CA ILE A 51 12.67 2.50 -3.27
C ILE A 51 11.49 3.19 -2.60
N ARG A 52 11.75 4.09 -1.64
CA ARG A 52 10.71 4.86 -0.93
C ARG A 52 9.86 5.71 -1.88
N GLU A 53 10.48 6.30 -2.88
CA GLU A 53 9.82 7.19 -3.84
C GLU A 53 9.11 6.46 -4.97
N ASN A 54 9.58 5.29 -5.37
CA ASN A 54 9.18 4.64 -6.61
C ASN A 54 8.51 3.26 -6.46
N ALA A 55 8.72 2.54 -5.36
CA ALA A 55 8.18 1.18 -5.22
C ALA A 55 6.64 1.13 -4.99
N GLU A 56 6.03 2.17 -4.41
CA GLU A 56 4.57 2.23 -4.20
C GLU A 56 3.91 3.33 -5.04
N LEU A 57 4.68 4.30 -5.47
CA LEU A 57 4.18 5.47 -6.17
C LEU A 57 4.77 5.52 -7.56
N SER A 58 3.94 5.80 -8.57
CA SER A 58 4.47 6.10 -9.91
C SER A 58 5.40 7.32 -9.85
N PRO A 59 6.41 7.41 -10.75
CA PRO A 59 7.26 8.58 -10.85
C PRO A 59 6.47 9.88 -10.95
N LYS A 60 7.00 10.98 -10.42
CA LYS A 60 6.36 12.32 -10.53
C LYS A 60 6.25 12.81 -11.97
N LYS A 61 7.11 12.33 -12.87
CA LYS A 61 7.07 12.61 -14.31
C LYS A 61 6.19 11.55 -14.96
N GLY A 62 5.02 11.93 -15.43
CA GLY A 62 3.90 11.16 -16.00
C GLY A 62 4.18 9.83 -16.74
N LEU A 63 3.15 9.19 -17.27
CA LEU A 63 3.18 7.87 -17.94
C LEU A 63 4.29 7.70 -19.00
N PHE A 64 4.72 8.77 -19.67
CA PHE A 64 5.82 8.74 -20.62
C PHE A 64 7.19 8.45 -19.97
N ALA A 65 7.37 8.66 -18.67
CA ALA A 65 8.61 8.32 -17.98
C ALA A 65 8.84 6.79 -17.94
N TYR A 66 7.79 5.99 -17.91
CA TYR A 66 7.88 4.53 -18.03
C TYR A 66 8.33 4.07 -19.43
N ALA A 67 7.96 4.81 -20.48
CA ALA A 67 8.30 4.46 -21.85
C ALA A 67 9.76 4.80 -22.21
N PHE A 68 10.39 5.72 -21.48
CA PHE A 68 11.75 6.21 -21.75
C PHE A 68 12.76 5.90 -20.61
N SER A 69 12.37 5.12 -19.60
CA SER A 69 13.33 4.59 -18.62
C SER A 69 14.32 3.66 -19.33
N GLY A 70 15.60 3.85 -19.08
CA GLY A 70 16.66 2.98 -19.63
C GLY A 70 16.34 1.53 -19.30
N ARG A 71 16.43 0.66 -20.30
CA ARG A 71 16.27 -0.79 -20.12
C ARG A 71 17.66 -1.41 -20.00
N ASP A 72 17.76 -2.44 -19.18
CA ASP A 72 18.95 -3.26 -19.10
C ASP A 72 19.10 -4.18 -20.32
N ILE A 73 20.17 -4.97 -20.35
CA ILE A 73 20.43 -5.96 -21.43
C ILE A 73 19.35 -7.04 -21.54
N THR A 74 18.48 -7.20 -20.53
CA THR A 74 17.34 -8.12 -20.53
C THR A 74 16.03 -7.45 -20.95
N GLY A 75 16.07 -6.15 -21.25
CA GLY A 75 14.91 -5.35 -21.65
C GLY A 75 14.05 -4.86 -20.47
N LYS A 76 14.46 -5.09 -19.20
CA LYS A 76 13.75 -4.65 -18.01
C LYS A 76 14.08 -3.18 -17.69
N SER A 77 13.06 -2.44 -17.28
CA SER A 77 13.26 -1.12 -16.70
C SER A 77 13.70 -1.21 -15.24
N VAL A 78 14.27 -0.13 -14.71
CA VAL A 78 14.62 -0.03 -13.29
C VAL A 78 13.38 -0.22 -12.41
N GLU A 79 12.24 0.30 -12.83
CA GLU A 79 10.95 0.16 -12.14
C GLU A 79 10.50 -1.31 -12.08
N ASP A 80 10.69 -2.07 -13.16
CA ASP A 80 10.38 -3.50 -13.20
C ASP A 80 11.26 -4.31 -12.24
N MET A 81 12.55 -3.98 -12.18
CA MET A 81 13.48 -4.61 -11.24
C MET A 81 13.10 -4.34 -9.77
N VAL A 82 12.70 -3.11 -9.46
CA VAL A 82 12.19 -2.74 -8.13
C VAL A 82 10.90 -3.47 -7.81
N TYR A 83 9.98 -3.58 -8.77
CA TYR A 83 8.72 -4.31 -8.57
C TYR A 83 8.96 -5.81 -8.34
N GLU A 84 9.86 -6.45 -9.09
CA GLU A 84 10.24 -7.85 -8.88
C GLU A 84 10.87 -8.07 -7.49
N ALA A 85 11.80 -7.20 -7.08
CA ALA A 85 12.38 -7.29 -5.75
C ALA A 85 11.31 -7.13 -4.66
N GLN A 86 10.39 -6.16 -4.82
CA GLN A 86 9.25 -5.98 -3.93
C GLN A 86 8.38 -7.23 -3.86
N ARG A 87 8.03 -7.81 -5.00
CA ARG A 87 7.25 -9.04 -5.07
C ARG A 87 7.92 -10.18 -4.31
N ASN A 88 9.20 -10.40 -4.52
CA ASN A 88 9.96 -11.47 -3.87
C ASN A 88 10.04 -11.27 -2.34
N VAL A 89 10.23 -10.04 -1.87
CA VAL A 89 10.24 -9.71 -0.43
C VAL A 89 8.87 -10.01 0.19
N ILE A 90 7.78 -9.58 -0.45
CA ILE A 90 6.41 -9.78 0.06
C ILE A 90 6.06 -11.27 0.12
N LEU A 91 6.42 -12.06 -0.89
CA LEU A 91 6.22 -13.50 -0.89
C LEU A 91 6.97 -14.19 0.25
N LYS A 92 8.25 -13.86 0.45
CA LYS A 92 9.07 -14.40 1.56
C LYS A 92 8.48 -14.06 2.93
N ILE A 93 8.02 -12.82 3.15
CA ILE A 93 7.36 -12.41 4.39
C ILE A 93 6.10 -13.24 4.61
N ALA A 94 5.25 -13.38 3.60
CA ALA A 94 3.99 -14.11 3.69
C ALA A 94 4.16 -15.62 3.93
N GLU A 95 5.28 -16.20 3.52
CA GLU A 95 5.64 -17.60 3.83
C GLU A 95 6.10 -17.76 5.28
N LYS A 96 6.87 -16.79 5.77
CA LYS A 96 7.56 -16.87 7.06
C LYS A 96 6.60 -16.73 8.25
N GLU A 97 5.67 -15.76 8.23
CA GLU A 97 4.91 -15.39 9.41
C GLU A 97 3.54 -14.77 9.12
N SER A 98 2.68 -14.71 10.14
CA SER A 98 1.44 -13.95 10.10
C SER A 98 1.75 -12.46 10.22
N CYS A 99 1.17 -11.62 9.35
CA CYS A 99 1.52 -10.21 9.33
C CYS A 99 0.44 -9.31 8.70
N VAL A 100 0.59 -8.02 8.97
CA VAL A 100 -0.10 -6.93 8.26
C VAL A 100 0.89 -6.29 7.29
N ILE A 101 0.52 -6.17 6.02
CA ILE A 101 1.34 -5.53 4.98
C ILE A 101 0.61 -4.31 4.42
N ILE A 102 1.29 -3.17 4.41
CA ILE A 102 0.69 -1.89 3.98
C ILE A 102 1.07 -1.57 2.54
N GLY A 103 0.06 -1.55 1.65
CA GLY A 103 0.19 -1.16 0.24
C GLY A 103 1.09 -2.07 -0.59
N ARG A 104 1.87 -1.47 -1.52
CA ARG A 104 2.90 -2.16 -2.34
C ARG A 104 2.35 -3.27 -3.22
N ASN A 105 1.10 -3.13 -3.64
CA ASN A 105 0.39 -4.13 -4.46
C ASN A 105 0.36 -5.53 -3.79
N ALA A 106 0.49 -5.59 -2.44
CA ALA A 106 0.54 -6.85 -1.72
C ALA A 106 -0.74 -7.68 -1.88
N ASP A 107 -1.89 -7.01 -1.97
CA ASP A 107 -3.18 -7.62 -2.29
C ASP A 107 -3.14 -8.40 -3.62
N PHE A 108 -2.53 -7.83 -4.65
CA PHE A 108 -2.39 -8.48 -5.95
C PHE A 108 -1.27 -9.53 -5.96
N ILE A 109 -0.14 -9.25 -5.33
CA ILE A 109 1.01 -10.18 -5.24
C ILE A 109 0.59 -11.49 -4.56
N LEU A 110 -0.29 -11.40 -3.57
CA LEU A 110 -0.75 -12.54 -2.75
C LEU A 110 -2.15 -13.05 -3.16
N LYS A 111 -2.68 -12.65 -4.32
CA LYS A 111 -4.06 -12.92 -4.76
C LYS A 111 -4.41 -14.42 -4.86
N ASP A 112 -3.42 -15.26 -5.11
CA ASP A 112 -3.62 -16.71 -5.29
C ASP A 112 -3.56 -17.49 -3.96
N ARG A 113 -3.42 -16.78 -2.81
CA ARG A 113 -3.40 -17.35 -1.47
C ARG A 113 -4.76 -17.25 -0.80
N GLU A 114 -5.22 -18.35 -0.23
CA GLU A 114 -6.52 -18.41 0.46
C GLU A 114 -6.48 -17.83 1.87
N ASP A 115 -5.29 -17.73 2.49
CA ASP A 115 -5.07 -17.23 3.85
C ASP A 115 -4.84 -15.72 3.93
N VAL A 116 -5.20 -14.97 2.89
CA VAL A 116 -5.06 -13.51 2.83
C VAL A 116 -6.41 -12.81 3.00
N LEU A 117 -6.43 -11.77 3.83
CA LEU A 117 -7.53 -10.82 3.94
C LEU A 117 -7.12 -9.50 3.26
N ASN A 118 -7.72 -9.20 2.12
CA ASN A 118 -7.45 -7.97 1.38
C ASN A 118 -8.41 -6.85 1.80
N VAL A 119 -7.86 -5.75 2.31
CA VAL A 119 -8.60 -4.59 2.83
C VAL A 119 -8.25 -3.33 2.07
N PHE A 120 -9.26 -2.52 1.75
CA PHE A 120 -9.09 -1.16 1.25
C PHE A 120 -9.66 -0.16 2.25
N ILE A 121 -8.86 0.82 2.68
CA ILE A 121 -9.30 1.90 3.58
C ILE A 121 -9.37 3.21 2.80
N HIS A 122 -10.57 3.78 2.74
CA HIS A 122 -10.82 5.09 2.15
C HIS A 122 -11.44 6.05 3.17
N GLY A 123 -11.65 7.28 2.78
CA GLY A 123 -12.29 8.27 3.65
C GLY A 123 -12.80 9.49 2.89
N ASP A 124 -13.68 10.24 3.54
CA ASP A 124 -14.26 11.46 2.99
C ASP A 124 -13.20 12.57 2.88
N MET A 125 -13.16 13.28 1.76
CA MET A 125 -12.14 14.29 1.47
C MET A 125 -11.96 15.31 2.61
N PRO A 126 -13.02 15.91 3.19
CA PRO A 126 -12.86 16.88 4.28
C PRO A 126 -12.14 16.30 5.50
N LYS A 127 -12.43 15.06 5.88
CA LYS A 127 -11.77 14.39 7.01
C LYS A 127 -10.32 14.04 6.71
N LYS A 128 -10.02 13.61 5.48
CA LYS A 128 -8.64 13.39 5.02
C LYS A 128 -7.83 14.68 5.05
N VAL A 129 -8.40 15.81 4.57
CA VAL A 129 -7.76 17.14 4.59
C VAL A 129 -7.44 17.54 6.03
N GLN A 130 -8.41 17.52 6.94
CA GLN A 130 -8.21 17.84 8.35
C GLN A 130 -7.07 17.01 8.98
N ARG A 131 -7.01 15.70 8.66
CA ARG A 131 -5.93 14.83 9.15
C ARG A 131 -4.57 15.24 8.60
N ILE A 132 -4.47 15.53 7.31
CA ILE A 132 -3.20 15.87 6.66
C ILE A 132 -2.72 17.24 7.14
N CYS A 133 -3.61 18.25 7.30
CA CYS A 133 -3.25 19.52 7.91
C CYS A 133 -2.59 19.34 9.28
N LYS A 134 -3.18 18.52 10.15
CA LYS A 134 -2.63 18.26 11.48
C LYS A 134 -1.29 17.51 11.45
N LEU A 135 -1.16 16.50 10.58
CA LEU A 135 0.05 15.65 10.54
C LEU A 135 1.27 16.35 9.94
N TYR A 136 1.04 17.22 8.96
CA TYR A 136 2.13 17.84 8.18
C TYR A 136 2.23 19.36 8.42
N ASN A 137 1.34 19.94 9.25
CA ASN A 137 1.28 21.37 9.52
C ASN A 137 1.21 22.23 8.24
N VAL A 138 0.27 21.87 7.35
CA VAL A 138 0.06 22.55 6.05
C VAL A 138 -1.34 23.12 5.94
N ALA A 139 -1.53 24.08 5.02
CA ALA A 139 -2.84 24.66 4.72
C ALA A 139 -3.77 23.63 4.04
N GLU A 140 -5.09 23.84 4.12
CA GLU A 140 -6.10 22.93 3.56
C GLU A 140 -5.94 22.71 2.05
N ALA A 141 -5.62 23.77 1.30
CA ALA A 141 -5.40 23.70 -0.14
C ALA A 141 -4.20 22.78 -0.48
N ASP A 142 -3.11 22.90 0.28
CA ASP A 142 -1.91 22.06 0.11
C ASP A 142 -2.20 20.62 0.52
N ALA A 143 -2.93 20.41 1.62
CA ALA A 143 -3.35 19.09 2.05
C ALA A 143 -4.22 18.39 0.99
N ALA A 144 -5.20 19.09 0.41
CA ALA A 144 -6.06 18.56 -0.65
C ALA A 144 -5.24 18.17 -1.91
N LYS A 145 -4.27 19.03 -2.29
CA LYS A 145 -3.35 18.73 -3.39
C LYS A 145 -2.49 17.50 -3.10
N MET A 146 -1.89 17.42 -1.91
CA MET A 146 -1.09 16.27 -1.48
C MET A 146 -1.89 14.96 -1.55
N ILE A 147 -3.15 14.98 -1.10
CA ILE A 147 -4.04 13.80 -1.15
C ILE A 147 -4.27 13.38 -2.59
N THR A 148 -4.69 14.31 -3.43
CA THR A 148 -5.03 14.04 -4.83
C THR A 148 -3.82 13.50 -5.61
N GLU A 149 -2.66 14.12 -5.45
CA GLU A 149 -1.43 13.71 -6.14
C GLU A 149 -0.92 12.35 -5.65
N THR A 150 -0.94 12.10 -4.34
CA THR A 150 -0.50 10.83 -3.78
C THR A 150 -1.40 9.67 -4.22
N ASP A 151 -2.72 9.86 -4.14
CA ASP A 151 -3.68 8.83 -4.54
C ASP A 151 -3.65 8.59 -6.07
N LYS A 152 -3.42 9.65 -6.88
CA LYS A 152 -3.19 9.51 -8.33
C LYS A 152 -1.95 8.66 -8.62
N ARG A 153 -0.83 8.90 -7.94
CA ARG A 153 0.41 8.15 -8.13
C ARG A 153 0.24 6.67 -7.72
N ARG A 154 -0.45 6.38 -6.60
CA ARG A 154 -0.78 5.01 -6.18
C ARG A 154 -1.63 4.29 -7.21
N ARG A 155 -2.68 4.95 -7.67
CA ARG A 155 -3.57 4.41 -8.71
C ARG A 155 -2.81 4.08 -9.98
N THR A 156 -1.94 4.99 -10.43
CA THR A 156 -1.13 4.78 -11.64
C THR A 156 -0.19 3.59 -11.48
N ASN A 157 0.51 3.48 -10.36
CA ASN A 157 1.41 2.36 -10.08
C ASN A 157 0.63 1.03 -10.01
N TYR A 158 -0.45 0.98 -9.21
CA TYR A 158 -1.25 -0.22 -9.06
C TYR A 158 -1.84 -0.70 -10.39
N ASN A 159 -2.49 0.19 -11.13
CA ASN A 159 -3.12 -0.16 -12.40
C ASN A 159 -2.10 -0.64 -13.44
N PHE A 160 -0.88 -0.12 -13.42
CA PHE A 160 0.17 -0.51 -14.34
C PHE A 160 0.68 -1.94 -14.09
N TYR A 161 0.89 -2.31 -12.81
CA TYR A 161 1.45 -3.62 -12.47
C TYR A 161 0.43 -4.73 -12.25
N THR A 162 -0.87 -4.42 -12.16
CA THR A 162 -1.88 -5.42 -11.73
C THR A 162 -2.97 -5.68 -12.75
N ASP A 163 -3.07 -4.90 -13.82
CA ASP A 163 -4.20 -4.88 -14.76
C ASP A 163 -5.58 -4.72 -14.07
N GLN A 164 -5.59 -4.20 -12.84
CA GLN A 164 -6.77 -3.95 -12.03
C GLN A 164 -6.94 -2.44 -11.77
N LYS A 165 -8.14 -2.04 -11.37
CA LYS A 165 -8.42 -0.65 -10.97
C LYS A 165 -8.27 -0.50 -9.45
N TRP A 166 -7.30 0.32 -9.02
CA TRP A 166 -7.08 0.62 -7.62
C TRP A 166 -8.33 1.18 -6.94
N GLY A 167 -8.65 0.68 -5.74
CA GLY A 167 -9.82 1.07 -4.96
C GLY A 167 -11.15 0.53 -5.48
N MET A 168 -11.16 -0.34 -6.50
CA MET A 168 -12.39 -0.98 -6.95
C MET A 168 -12.78 -2.09 -5.96
N ALA A 169 -13.98 -1.98 -5.38
CA ALA A 169 -14.44 -2.84 -4.29
C ALA A 169 -14.26 -4.35 -4.54
N LYS A 170 -14.46 -4.82 -5.78
CA LYS A 170 -14.33 -6.25 -6.13
C LYS A 170 -12.91 -6.81 -5.98
N ASN A 171 -11.89 -5.97 -5.86
CA ASN A 171 -10.50 -6.41 -5.68
C ASN A 171 -10.16 -6.68 -4.22
N TYR A 172 -11.06 -6.33 -3.30
CA TYR A 172 -10.83 -6.41 -1.86
C TYR A 172 -11.94 -7.20 -1.17
N THR A 173 -11.59 -7.90 -0.10
CA THR A 173 -12.57 -8.57 0.76
C THR A 173 -13.37 -7.55 1.55
N LEU A 174 -12.70 -6.49 2.02
CA LEU A 174 -13.29 -5.38 2.76
C LEU A 174 -12.91 -4.05 2.12
N SER A 175 -13.90 -3.15 1.97
CA SER A 175 -13.68 -1.75 1.63
C SER A 175 -14.37 -0.88 2.68
N LEU A 176 -13.58 -0.17 3.51
CA LEU A 176 -14.06 0.49 4.72
C LEU A 176 -13.87 2.02 4.62
N ASN A 177 -14.94 2.77 4.86
CA ASN A 177 -14.89 4.22 5.00
C ASN A 177 -14.53 4.60 6.43
N SER A 178 -13.26 4.92 6.67
CA SER A 178 -12.77 5.31 8.00
C SER A 178 -13.33 6.63 8.52
N SER A 179 -13.83 7.49 7.64
CA SER A 179 -14.47 8.75 8.03
C SER A 179 -15.84 8.53 8.65
N GLN A 180 -16.57 7.47 8.25
CA GLN A 180 -17.89 7.13 8.73
C GLN A 180 -17.83 6.18 9.93
N LEU A 181 -16.95 5.17 9.86
CA LEU A 181 -16.85 4.14 10.88
C LEU A 181 -15.95 4.53 12.06
N GLY A 182 -14.99 5.42 11.84
CA GLY A 182 -13.89 5.65 12.78
C GLY A 182 -12.79 4.58 12.68
N TYR A 183 -11.61 4.91 13.18
CA TYR A 183 -10.43 4.02 13.04
C TYR A 183 -10.53 2.77 13.89
N GLU A 184 -11.06 2.90 15.11
CA GLU A 184 -11.23 1.78 16.03
C GLU A 184 -12.18 0.72 15.46
N ARG A 185 -13.37 1.16 14.99
CA ARG A 185 -14.35 0.23 14.42
C ARG A 185 -13.86 -0.43 13.13
N CYS A 186 -13.10 0.30 12.29
CA CYS A 186 -12.44 -0.32 11.14
C CYS A 186 -11.49 -1.45 11.56
N GLY A 187 -10.70 -1.23 12.61
CA GLY A 187 -9.80 -2.24 13.17
C GLY A 187 -10.54 -3.46 13.71
N GLU A 188 -11.64 -3.25 14.44
CA GLU A 188 -12.50 -4.33 14.96
C GLU A 188 -13.06 -5.20 13.84
N ILE A 189 -13.64 -4.59 12.79
CA ILE A 189 -14.17 -5.31 11.63
C ILE A 189 -13.09 -6.15 10.95
N ILE A 190 -11.89 -5.60 10.77
CA ILE A 190 -10.75 -6.35 10.21
C ILE A 190 -10.43 -7.56 11.08
N MET A 191 -10.33 -7.39 12.40
CA MET A 191 -10.01 -8.47 13.32
C MET A 191 -11.11 -9.55 13.39
N GLU A 192 -12.38 -9.17 13.28
CA GLU A 192 -13.50 -10.12 13.19
C GLU A 192 -13.41 -11.01 11.95
N CYS A 193 -12.90 -10.49 10.82
CA CYS A 193 -12.74 -11.24 9.58
C CYS A 193 -11.49 -12.14 9.52
N VAL A 194 -10.59 -12.03 10.49
CA VAL A 194 -9.37 -12.87 10.58
C VAL A 194 -9.65 -14.23 11.23
N LYS A 195 -10.68 -14.30 12.06
CA LYS A 195 -11.11 -15.52 12.74
C LYS A 195 -11.82 -16.45 11.75
#